data_6e909629062f3911ab6efd72368a365f
#
_entry.id   6e909629062f3911ab6efd72368a365f
#
_cell.length_a   1.000
_cell.length_b   1.000
_cell.length_c   1.000
_cell.angle_alpha   90.00
_cell.angle_beta   90.00
_cell.angle_gamma   90.00
#
_symmetry.space_group_name_H-M   'P 1'
#
loop_
_entity.id
_entity.type
_entity.pdbx_description
1 polymer ?
#
loop_
_entity_poly.entity_id
_entity_poly.type
_entity_poly.pdbx_seq_one_letter_code
_entity_poly.pdbx_strand_id
1 'polypeptide(L)'
;HQVTYIDMKQEVYSMLNESVINLLKNSMWDIATCTNGEPNVVPVAFKDVTDDGKLVVGDVFLKTTLDNIKANDGKIAISAYDAQSLEGYQIKGTAEYVMEGTIVDTFKAMVEKMFNGAATAKGALIITPSKVIVTTPGPDNKKEL
;
A
#
# COMPACT_ATOMS: atom_id res chain seq x y z
N HIS A 1 11.93 -30.28 15.54
CA HIS A 1 12.22 -29.30 14.49
C HIS A 1 12.62 -27.95 15.09
N GLN A 2 13.77 -27.45 14.72
CA GLN A 2 14.25 -26.17 15.20
C GLN A 2 14.04 -25.11 14.12
N VAL A 3 13.19 -24.13 14.42
CA VAL A 3 12.90 -23.02 13.48
C VAL A 3 14.08 -22.05 13.52
N THR A 4 14.69 -21.78 12.36
CA THR A 4 15.77 -20.83 12.25
C THR A 4 15.25 -19.38 12.22
N TYR A 5 16.12 -18.42 12.51
CA TYR A 5 15.79 -17.00 12.40
C TYR A 5 15.33 -16.64 10.97
N ILE A 6 15.93 -17.26 9.96
CA ILE A 6 15.58 -17.04 8.55
C ILE A 6 14.15 -17.52 8.27
N ASP A 7 13.78 -18.71 8.78
CA ASP A 7 12.45 -19.27 8.61
C ASP A 7 11.39 -18.39 9.26
N MET A 8 11.65 -17.90 10.48
CA MET A 8 10.77 -16.98 11.18
C MET A 8 10.58 -15.68 10.41
N LYS A 9 11.65 -15.15 9.82
CA LYS A 9 11.61 -13.93 9.02
C LYS A 9 10.76 -14.12 7.77
N GLN A 10 10.86 -15.28 7.10
CA GLN A 10 10.02 -15.60 5.94
C GLN A 10 8.54 -15.72 6.33
N GLU A 11 8.23 -16.32 7.46
CA GLU A 11 6.85 -16.41 7.94
C GLU A 11 6.26 -15.03 8.20
N VAL A 12 7.00 -14.11 8.81
CA VAL A 12 6.57 -12.73 9.06
C VAL A 12 6.26 -12.00 7.76
N TYR A 13 7.04 -12.25 6.70
CA TYR A 13 6.88 -11.57 5.40
C TYR A 13 6.03 -12.36 4.41
N SER A 14 5.45 -13.50 4.79
CA SER A 14 4.72 -14.39 3.88
C SER A 14 3.39 -13.85 3.40
N MET A 15 2.83 -12.81 4.03
CA MET A 15 1.55 -12.24 3.62
C MET A 15 1.58 -11.67 2.21
N LEU A 16 2.69 -11.06 1.80
CA LEU A 16 2.90 -10.57 0.46
C LEU A 16 3.86 -11.50 -0.26
N ASN A 17 3.35 -12.39 -1.10
CA ASN A 17 4.20 -13.25 -1.91
C ASN A 17 4.86 -12.46 -3.05
N GLU A 18 5.79 -13.08 -3.77
CA GLU A 18 6.56 -12.44 -4.82
C GLU A 18 5.69 -11.87 -5.94
N SER A 19 4.64 -12.61 -6.35
CA SER A 19 3.73 -12.15 -7.41
C SER A 19 2.98 -10.89 -6.98
N VAL A 20 2.51 -10.85 -5.75
CA VAL A 20 1.82 -9.67 -5.19
C VAL A 20 2.76 -8.48 -5.15
N ILE A 21 3.97 -8.67 -4.64
CA ILE A 21 4.98 -7.60 -4.55
C ILE A 21 5.31 -7.05 -5.93
N ASN A 22 5.55 -7.92 -6.91
CA ASN A 22 5.86 -7.50 -8.27
C ASN A 22 4.72 -6.69 -8.89
N LEU A 23 3.50 -7.12 -8.71
CA LEU A 23 2.36 -6.36 -9.22
C LEU A 23 2.24 -5.01 -8.54
N LEU A 24 2.35 -4.96 -7.23
CA LEU A 24 2.28 -3.71 -6.46
C LEU A 24 3.34 -2.71 -6.90
N LYS A 25 4.56 -3.16 -7.14
CA LYS A 25 5.65 -2.27 -7.57
C LYS A 25 5.48 -1.73 -8.99
N ASN A 26 4.75 -2.45 -9.85
CA ASN A 26 4.65 -2.13 -11.27
C ASN A 26 3.29 -1.59 -11.71
N SER A 27 2.38 -1.37 -10.79
CA SER A 27 1.04 -0.86 -11.10
C SER A 27 0.70 0.38 -10.28
N MET A 28 -0.29 1.13 -10.74
CA MET A 28 -0.92 2.18 -9.93
C MET A 28 -1.76 1.52 -8.85
N TRP A 29 -1.92 2.19 -7.73
CA TRP A 29 -2.83 1.75 -6.67
C TRP A 29 -4.00 2.70 -6.57
N ASP A 30 -5.19 2.14 -6.39
CA ASP A 30 -6.34 2.88 -5.90
C ASP A 30 -6.48 2.58 -4.41
N ILE A 31 -6.44 3.62 -3.59
CA ILE A 31 -6.58 3.44 -2.14
C ILE A 31 -7.93 3.95 -1.69
N ALA A 32 -8.61 3.15 -0.90
CA ALA A 32 -9.97 3.40 -0.45
C ALA A 32 -10.03 3.51 1.07
N THR A 33 -10.75 4.50 1.54
CA THR A 33 -11.01 4.76 2.96
C THR A 33 -12.48 5.13 3.15
N CYS A 34 -12.94 5.14 4.39
CA CYS A 34 -14.34 5.45 4.68
C CYS A 34 -14.47 6.13 6.04
N THR A 35 -15.39 7.08 6.15
CA THR A 35 -15.81 7.67 7.42
C THR A 35 -17.29 7.96 7.35
N ASN A 36 -18.04 7.66 8.42
CA ASN A 36 -19.47 7.91 8.52
C ASN A 36 -20.26 7.31 7.35
N GLY A 37 -19.83 6.14 6.86
CA GLY A 37 -20.48 5.45 5.76
C GLY A 37 -20.20 6.03 4.38
N GLU A 38 -19.41 7.09 4.26
CA GLU A 38 -19.05 7.67 2.97
C GLU A 38 -17.74 7.12 2.45
N PRO A 39 -17.74 6.36 1.35
CA PRO A 39 -16.52 5.80 0.76
C PRO A 39 -15.73 6.87 0.03
N ASN A 40 -14.40 6.72 0.04
CA ASN A 40 -13.48 7.61 -0.67
C ASN A 40 -12.41 6.76 -1.35
N VAL A 41 -12.06 7.07 -2.59
CA VAL A 41 -11.03 6.37 -3.33
C VAL A 41 -10.21 7.35 -4.15
N VAL A 42 -8.88 7.20 -4.11
CA VAL A 42 -7.96 8.01 -4.89
C VAL A 42 -6.84 7.15 -5.46
N PRO A 43 -6.34 7.47 -6.67
CA PRO A 43 -5.16 6.82 -7.21
C PRO A 43 -3.90 7.39 -6.57
N VAL A 44 -2.87 6.56 -6.41
CA VAL A 44 -1.57 7.00 -5.92
C VAL A 44 -0.45 6.47 -6.81
N ALA A 45 0.48 7.35 -7.16
CA ALA A 45 1.65 7.03 -7.97
C ALA A 45 2.92 6.92 -7.14
N PHE A 46 3.03 7.69 -6.05
CA PHE A 46 4.18 7.66 -5.15
C PHE A 46 3.93 6.61 -4.07
N LYS A 47 4.44 5.40 -4.30
CA LYS A 47 4.17 4.25 -3.44
C LYS A 47 5.27 3.22 -3.61
N ASP A 48 5.43 2.36 -2.61
CA ASP A 48 6.38 1.27 -2.67
C ASP A 48 5.98 0.17 -1.68
N VAL A 49 6.70 -0.94 -1.74
CA VAL A 49 6.60 -2.04 -0.79
C VAL A 49 7.95 -2.15 -0.10
N THR A 50 7.96 -2.13 1.22
CA THR A 50 9.19 -2.24 2.00
C THR A 50 9.64 -3.70 2.13
N ASP A 51 10.92 -3.89 2.50
CA ASP A 51 11.49 -5.23 2.67
C ASP A 51 10.79 -6.02 3.78
N ASP A 52 10.21 -5.33 4.75
CA ASP A 52 9.47 -5.97 5.85
C ASP A 52 7.96 -6.13 5.56
N GLY A 53 7.56 -5.97 4.31
CA GLY A 53 6.18 -6.25 3.88
C GLY A 53 5.16 -5.18 4.19
N LYS A 54 5.59 -3.95 4.42
CA LYS A 54 4.68 -2.80 4.53
C LYS A 54 4.45 -2.18 3.17
N LEU A 55 3.25 -1.62 2.97
CA LEU A 55 2.96 -0.81 1.82
C LEU A 55 3.08 0.65 2.25
N VAL A 56 3.78 1.46 1.45
CA VAL A 56 4.01 2.86 1.80
C VAL A 56 3.55 3.76 0.67
N VAL A 57 2.93 4.90 1.05
CA VAL A 57 2.38 5.89 0.12
C VAL A 57 2.88 7.26 0.52
N GLY A 58 3.49 7.98 -0.44
CA GLY A 58 3.90 9.37 -0.22
C GLY A 58 2.70 10.30 -0.26
N ASP A 59 2.59 11.17 0.75
CA ASP A 59 1.52 12.16 0.81
C ASP A 59 1.91 13.43 0.08
N VAL A 60 1.40 13.59 -1.14
CA VAL A 60 1.56 14.83 -1.90
C VAL A 60 0.25 15.61 -1.92
N PHE A 61 -0.84 14.94 -2.29
CA PHE A 61 -2.16 15.56 -2.48
C PHE A 61 -3.28 14.87 -1.68
N LEU A 62 -2.94 14.05 -0.70
CA LEU A 62 -3.94 13.36 0.10
C LEU A 62 -4.63 14.36 1.04
N LYS A 63 -5.96 14.30 1.13
CA LYS A 63 -6.74 15.12 2.05
C LYS A 63 -7.82 14.29 2.73
N THR A 64 -8.90 13.94 2.04
CA THR A 64 -9.98 13.13 2.61
C THR A 64 -9.47 11.77 3.07
N THR A 65 -8.53 11.19 2.33
CA THR A 65 -7.87 9.94 2.74
C THR A 65 -7.26 10.06 4.13
N LEU A 66 -6.50 11.14 4.39
CA LEU A 66 -5.87 11.35 5.70
C LEU A 66 -6.91 11.57 6.80
N ASP A 67 -7.95 12.35 6.50
CA ASP A 67 -9.03 12.59 7.46
C ASP A 67 -9.70 11.26 7.85
N ASN A 68 -9.98 10.41 6.87
CA ASN A 68 -10.60 9.11 7.10
C ASN A 68 -9.67 8.17 7.89
N ILE A 69 -8.38 8.15 7.59
CA ILE A 69 -7.40 7.36 8.33
C ILE A 69 -7.43 7.74 9.82
N LYS A 70 -7.41 9.03 10.10
CA LYS A 70 -7.44 9.53 11.48
C LYS A 70 -8.78 9.21 12.18
N ALA A 71 -9.88 9.30 11.46
CA ALA A 71 -11.22 9.15 12.05
C ALA A 71 -11.68 7.70 12.16
N ASN A 72 -11.07 6.75 11.44
CA ASN A 72 -11.53 5.37 11.35
C ASN A 72 -10.43 4.35 11.59
N ASP A 73 -9.62 4.54 12.63
CA ASP A 73 -8.62 3.58 13.11
C ASP A 73 -7.63 3.11 12.03
N GLY A 74 -7.32 3.96 11.05
CA GLY A 74 -6.38 3.66 10.00
C GLY A 74 -6.87 2.66 8.95
N LYS A 75 -8.13 2.30 8.94
CA LYS A 75 -8.66 1.29 8.01
C LYS A 75 -8.53 1.75 6.57
N ILE A 76 -7.97 0.89 5.74
CA ILE A 76 -7.69 1.18 4.34
C ILE A 76 -7.80 -0.10 3.50
N ALA A 77 -8.21 0.06 2.25
CA ALA A 77 -8.13 -0.99 1.25
C ALA A 77 -7.39 -0.48 0.02
N ILE A 78 -6.65 -1.35 -0.62
CA ILE A 78 -5.86 -1.04 -1.81
C ILE A 78 -6.26 -2.01 -2.90
N SER A 79 -6.53 -1.48 -4.11
CA SER A 79 -6.70 -2.27 -5.31
C SER A 79 -5.57 -1.96 -6.28
N ALA A 80 -4.91 -3.01 -6.77
CA ALA A 80 -3.87 -2.90 -7.78
C ALA A 80 -4.06 -4.01 -8.80
N TYR A 81 -3.91 -3.70 -10.08
CA TYR A 81 -4.10 -4.67 -11.14
C TYR A 81 -3.32 -4.29 -12.40
N ASP A 82 -3.06 -5.31 -13.22
CA ASP A 82 -2.52 -5.15 -14.56
C ASP A 82 -3.68 -5.18 -15.54
N ALA A 83 -3.84 -4.12 -16.34
CA ALA A 83 -4.97 -3.98 -17.25
C ALA A 83 -4.94 -4.97 -18.42
N GLN A 84 -3.77 -5.52 -18.75
CA GLN A 84 -3.64 -6.48 -19.84
C GLN A 84 -3.88 -7.91 -19.38
N SER A 85 -3.16 -8.35 -18.35
CA SER A 85 -3.27 -9.72 -17.83
C SER A 85 -4.49 -9.90 -16.93
N LEU A 86 -5.02 -8.81 -16.36
CA LEU A 86 -6.07 -8.78 -15.35
C LEU A 86 -5.63 -9.39 -14.01
N GLU A 87 -4.35 -9.71 -13.86
CA GLU A 87 -3.82 -10.06 -12.55
C GLU A 87 -4.06 -8.91 -11.59
N GLY A 88 -4.62 -9.18 -10.43
CA GLY A 88 -4.94 -8.14 -9.47
C GLY A 88 -5.12 -8.66 -8.07
N TYR A 89 -4.97 -7.75 -7.12
CA TYR A 89 -5.12 -8.06 -5.69
C TYR A 89 -5.80 -6.90 -4.98
N GLN A 90 -6.64 -7.24 -4.01
CA GLN A 90 -7.14 -6.30 -3.03
C GLN A 90 -6.42 -6.55 -1.72
N ILE A 91 -5.87 -5.51 -1.13
CA ILE A 91 -5.17 -5.62 0.14
C ILE A 91 -5.92 -4.76 1.15
N LYS A 92 -6.31 -5.37 2.26
CA LYS A 92 -6.89 -4.65 3.39
C LYS A 92 -5.83 -4.52 4.46
N GLY A 93 -5.84 -3.41 5.16
CA GLY A 93 -4.84 -3.17 6.18
C GLY A 93 -5.16 -1.99 7.06
N THR A 94 -4.15 -1.60 7.82
CA THR A 94 -4.21 -0.48 8.74
C THR A 94 -3.07 0.48 8.43
N ALA A 95 -3.39 1.75 8.23
CA ALA A 95 -2.45 2.79 7.88
C ALA A 95 -2.08 3.64 9.09
N GLU A 96 -0.82 4.03 9.15
CA GLU A 96 -0.28 4.99 10.09
C GLU A 96 0.34 6.13 9.29
N TYR A 97 0.11 7.39 9.71
CA TYR A 97 0.69 8.54 9.05
C TYR A 97 1.94 9.01 9.80
N VAL A 98 3.04 9.18 9.06
CA VAL A 98 4.30 9.70 9.60
C VAL A 98 4.72 10.94 8.83
N MET A 99 5.34 11.90 9.52
CA MET A 99 5.75 13.17 8.91
C MET A 99 7.26 13.30 8.76
N GLU A 100 8.03 12.34 9.26
CA GLU A 100 9.49 12.35 9.16
C GLU A 100 10.03 10.93 9.14
N GLY A 101 11.29 10.77 8.75
CA GLY A 101 11.98 9.49 8.66
C GLY A 101 12.43 9.18 7.23
N THR A 102 13.14 8.06 7.08
CA THR A 102 13.75 7.65 5.81
C THR A 102 12.73 7.48 4.68
N ILE A 103 11.56 6.91 5.00
CA ILE A 103 10.50 6.71 3.99
C ILE A 103 10.01 8.05 3.47
N VAL A 104 9.76 9.01 4.37
CA VAL A 104 9.32 10.35 3.98
C VAL A 104 10.39 11.05 3.15
N ASP A 105 11.66 10.95 3.56
CA ASP A 105 12.78 11.57 2.83
C ASP A 105 12.91 11.00 1.41
N THR A 106 12.73 9.69 1.27
CA THR A 106 12.75 9.04 -0.04
C THR A 106 11.63 9.57 -0.95
N PHE A 107 10.41 9.70 -0.42
CA PHE A 107 9.30 10.25 -1.20
C PHE A 107 9.51 11.73 -1.53
N LYS A 108 10.05 12.52 -0.61
CA LYS A 108 10.39 13.92 -0.90
C LYS A 108 11.32 14.04 -2.10
N ALA A 109 12.37 13.21 -2.14
CA ALA A 109 13.32 13.21 -3.24
C ALA A 109 12.66 12.81 -4.57
N MET A 110 11.80 11.79 -4.57
CA MET A 110 11.07 11.33 -5.76
C MET A 110 10.13 12.41 -6.30
N VAL A 111 9.36 13.04 -5.42
CA VAL A 111 8.37 14.05 -5.78
C VAL A 111 9.07 15.31 -6.28
N GLU A 112 10.12 15.75 -5.60
CA GLU A 112 10.90 16.92 -6.01
C GLU A 112 11.48 16.74 -7.41
N LYS A 113 12.01 15.56 -7.71
CA LYS A 113 12.56 15.23 -9.02
C LYS A 113 11.48 15.27 -10.10
N MET A 114 10.32 14.69 -9.84
CA MET A 114 9.24 14.62 -10.83
C MET A 114 8.62 15.98 -11.11
N PHE A 115 8.46 16.83 -10.11
CA PHE A 115 7.79 18.12 -10.23
C PHE A 115 8.75 19.31 -10.24
N ASN A 116 10.07 19.08 -10.31
CA ASN A 116 11.08 20.14 -10.30
C ASN A 116 10.92 21.13 -9.13
N GLY A 117 10.59 20.60 -7.94
CA GLY A 117 10.42 21.42 -6.75
C GLY A 117 9.06 22.11 -6.61
N ALA A 118 8.15 21.94 -7.58
CA ALA A 118 6.82 22.56 -7.51
C ALA A 118 5.88 21.87 -6.51
N ALA A 119 6.19 20.66 -6.06
CA ALA A 119 5.44 19.91 -5.06
C ALA A 119 6.41 19.17 -4.15
N THR A 120 5.94 18.77 -2.98
CA THR A 120 6.72 17.97 -2.03
C THR A 120 5.84 16.97 -1.32
N ALA A 121 6.44 15.89 -0.86
CA ALA A 121 5.77 14.97 0.05
C ALA A 121 5.77 15.57 1.46
N LYS A 122 4.60 15.68 2.07
CA LYS A 122 4.43 16.22 3.42
C LYS A 122 4.60 15.15 4.49
N GLY A 123 4.45 13.90 4.12
CA GLY A 123 4.52 12.74 4.99
C GLY A 123 4.31 11.48 4.19
N ALA A 124 4.05 10.38 4.87
CA ALA A 124 3.77 9.09 4.25
C ALA A 124 2.78 8.28 5.07
N LEU A 125 1.99 7.46 4.37
CA LEU A 125 1.22 6.39 4.99
C LEU A 125 2.09 5.14 5.03
N ILE A 126 2.13 4.49 6.18
CA ILE A 126 2.74 3.17 6.36
C ILE A 126 1.60 2.20 6.63
N ILE A 127 1.40 1.25 5.73
CA ILE A 127 0.25 0.35 5.75
C ILE A 127 0.70 -1.06 6.11
N THR A 128 0.14 -1.60 7.18
CA THR A 128 0.34 -2.98 7.59
C THR A 128 -0.79 -3.81 6.98
N PRO A 129 -0.48 -4.73 6.04
CA PRO A 129 -1.52 -5.56 5.45
C PRO A 129 -2.08 -6.56 6.45
N SER A 130 -3.39 -6.78 6.40
CA SER A 130 -4.09 -7.78 7.21
C SER A 130 -4.72 -8.88 6.36
N LYS A 131 -5.08 -8.58 5.11
CA LYS A 131 -5.63 -9.54 4.15
C LYS A 131 -5.14 -9.22 2.75
N VAL A 132 -4.85 -10.26 1.99
CA VAL A 132 -4.57 -10.17 0.56
C VAL A 132 -5.57 -11.07 -0.15
N ILE A 133 -6.38 -10.49 -1.02
CA ILE A 133 -7.47 -11.17 -1.72
C ILE A 133 -7.19 -11.10 -3.21
N VAL A 134 -7.25 -12.25 -3.88
CA VAL A 134 -7.06 -12.32 -5.33
C VAL A 134 -8.26 -11.74 -6.04
N THR A 135 -8.04 -10.77 -6.93
CA THR A 135 -9.09 -10.22 -7.80
C THR A 135 -8.92 -10.65 -9.25
N THR A 136 -7.86 -11.36 -9.59
CA THR A 136 -7.65 -11.95 -10.91
C THR A 136 -8.86 -12.77 -11.30
N PRO A 137 -9.44 -12.59 -12.52
CA PRO A 137 -10.52 -13.44 -12.99
C PRO A 137 -10.09 -14.89 -13.10
N GLY A 138 -10.95 -15.82 -12.71
CA GLY A 138 -10.69 -17.24 -12.82
C GLY A 138 -10.93 -18.00 -11.53
N PRO A 139 -10.40 -19.25 -11.44
CA PRO A 139 -10.67 -20.14 -10.30
C PRO A 139 -10.24 -19.61 -8.95
N ASP A 140 -9.18 -18.80 -8.90
CA ASP A 140 -8.65 -18.25 -7.64
C ASP A 140 -9.25 -16.91 -7.25
N ASN A 141 -10.19 -16.38 -8.04
CA ASN A 141 -10.84 -15.12 -7.74
C ASN A 141 -11.49 -15.16 -6.35
N LYS A 142 -11.20 -14.12 -5.55
CA LYS A 142 -11.66 -13.96 -4.16
C LYS A 142 -10.96 -14.87 -3.14
N LYS A 143 -9.98 -15.66 -3.57
CA LYS A 143 -9.18 -16.43 -2.63
C LYS A 143 -8.37 -15.48 -1.76
N GLU A 144 -8.34 -15.77 -0.46
CA GLU A 144 -7.47 -15.06 0.49
C GLU A 144 -6.13 -15.78 0.57
N LEU A 145 -5.06 -15.03 0.39
CA LEU A 145 -3.70 -15.58 0.42
C LEU A 145 -3.10 -15.59 1.82
#